data_fd3fbfe912175806e363bcdd5230727b
#
_entry.id   fd3fbfe912175806e363bcdd5230727b
#
_cell.length_a   1.000
_cell.length_b   1.000
_cell.length_c   1.000
_cell.angle_alpha   90.00
_cell.angle_beta   90.00
_cell.angle_gamma   90.00
#
_symmetry.space_group_name_H-M   'P 1'
#
loop_
_entity.id
_entity.type
_entity.pdbx_description
1 polymer ?
#
loop_
_entity_poly.entity_id
_entity_poly.type
_entity_poly.pdbx_seq_one_letter_code
_entity_poly.pdbx_strand_id
1 'polypeptide(L)'
;SVRLGADKVAVAYRRRKADMTALPEEVESAMAEGVEIMELYAPERIEADEDGQVKALWVSQQMPGEIRGGRPSPKAIGTDSIPVECDIVIAAVGQGIESRYFVEQGIDAKWGVIQATGWTSIQNMPGIFAGGDCATGPATVIRAIAAGKVAAANIDQYLGYNHEITCDVKIPEPDLSDRTPCGRVNLIERPAGERKCDFTLTECGMSLKEAGQE
;
A
#
# COMPACT_ATOMS: atom_id res chain seq x y z
N SER A 1 -13.44 5.90 -8.54
CA SER A 1 -14.32 7.09 -8.61
C SER A 1 -14.59 7.48 -10.07
N VAL A 2 -13.56 7.77 -10.91
CA VAL A 2 -13.76 8.16 -12.34
C VAL A 2 -14.67 7.17 -13.07
N ARG A 3 -14.35 5.88 -13.03
CA ARG A 3 -15.13 4.80 -13.70
C ARG A 3 -16.54 4.60 -13.14
N LEU A 4 -16.82 5.15 -11.96
CA LEU A 4 -18.16 5.16 -11.36
C LEU A 4 -18.97 6.40 -11.74
N GLY A 5 -18.42 7.26 -12.61
CA GLY A 5 -19.12 8.44 -13.12
C GLY A 5 -18.91 9.72 -12.33
N ALA A 6 -17.86 9.81 -11.50
CA ALA A 6 -17.50 11.08 -10.89
C ALA A 6 -16.97 12.05 -11.96
N ASP A 7 -17.53 13.25 -12.02
CA ASP A 7 -17.14 14.27 -13.00
C ASP A 7 -15.72 14.78 -12.76
N LYS A 8 -15.35 14.94 -11.50
CA LYS A 8 -14.00 15.36 -11.09
C LYS A 8 -13.51 14.51 -9.94
N VAL A 9 -12.26 14.04 -10.05
CA VAL A 9 -11.57 13.30 -8.99
C VAL A 9 -10.23 13.96 -8.73
N ALA A 10 -9.98 14.31 -7.47
CA ALA A 10 -8.70 14.89 -7.05
C ALA A 10 -8.11 14.11 -5.87
N VAL A 11 -6.80 13.99 -5.83
CA VAL A 11 -6.03 13.42 -4.72
C VAL A 11 -5.29 14.54 -4.01
N ALA A 12 -5.73 14.93 -2.81
CA ALA A 12 -4.97 15.84 -1.96
C ALA A 12 -3.83 15.08 -1.27
N TYR A 13 -2.60 15.43 -1.62
CA TYR A 13 -1.41 14.73 -1.11
C TYR A 13 -0.45 15.70 -0.43
N ARG A 14 -0.15 15.42 0.84
CA ARG A 14 0.67 16.32 1.70
C ARG A 14 2.16 16.39 1.36
N ARG A 15 2.64 15.63 0.37
CA ARG A 15 4.01 15.65 -0.15
C ARG A 15 3.98 15.88 -1.65
N ARG A 16 5.15 15.89 -2.28
CA ARG A 16 5.25 15.94 -3.74
C ARG A 16 4.85 14.60 -4.36
N LYS A 17 4.40 14.61 -5.59
CA LYS A 17 4.12 13.40 -6.39
C LYS A 17 5.32 12.45 -6.40
N ALA A 18 6.54 12.97 -6.54
CA ALA A 18 7.78 12.20 -6.50
C ALA A 18 8.05 11.51 -5.14
N ASP A 19 7.38 11.92 -4.07
CA ASP A 19 7.50 11.31 -2.74
C ASP A 19 6.38 10.27 -2.46
N MET A 20 5.53 9.97 -3.45
CA MET A 20 4.48 8.95 -3.32
C MET A 20 5.08 7.55 -3.17
N THR A 21 4.37 6.69 -2.43
CA THR A 21 4.69 5.26 -2.32
C THR A 21 4.00 4.42 -3.39
N ALA A 22 3.06 5.00 -4.13
CA ALA A 22 2.47 4.40 -5.31
C ALA A 22 3.54 4.27 -6.41
N LEU A 23 3.41 3.27 -7.26
CA LEU A 23 4.29 3.13 -8.41
C LEU A 23 4.10 4.32 -9.37
N PRO A 24 5.16 4.82 -10.01
CA PRO A 24 5.04 5.92 -10.98
C PRO A 24 4.00 5.64 -12.05
N GLU A 25 3.96 4.42 -12.57
CA GLU A 25 3.01 3.97 -13.58
C GLU A 25 1.56 4.04 -13.10
N GLU A 26 1.29 3.72 -11.83
CA GLU A 26 -0.05 3.86 -11.23
C GLU A 26 -0.50 5.31 -11.17
N VAL A 27 0.41 6.21 -10.80
CA VAL A 27 0.13 7.65 -10.71
C VAL A 27 -0.12 8.22 -12.11
N GLU A 28 0.73 7.87 -13.09
CA GLU A 28 0.59 8.31 -14.48
C GLU A 28 -0.70 7.77 -15.10
N SER A 29 -1.03 6.51 -14.85
CA SER A 29 -2.26 5.88 -15.30
C SER A 29 -3.50 6.56 -14.73
N ALA A 30 -3.51 6.89 -13.44
CA ALA A 30 -4.60 7.63 -12.80
C ALA A 30 -4.76 9.04 -13.39
N MET A 31 -3.66 9.76 -13.59
CA MET A 31 -3.67 11.08 -14.23
C MET A 31 -4.16 11.03 -15.67
N ALA A 32 -3.79 10.01 -16.42
CA ALA A 32 -4.26 9.80 -17.79
C ALA A 32 -5.79 9.55 -17.85
N GLU A 33 -6.37 8.95 -16.82
CA GLU A 33 -7.83 8.78 -16.68
C GLU A 33 -8.54 10.05 -16.20
N GLY A 34 -7.80 11.13 -15.88
CA GLY A 34 -8.36 12.43 -15.50
C GLY A 34 -8.32 12.73 -14.00
N VAL A 35 -7.61 11.95 -13.20
CA VAL A 35 -7.40 12.26 -11.78
C VAL A 35 -6.41 13.42 -11.62
N GLU A 36 -6.80 14.45 -10.88
CA GLU A 36 -5.94 15.56 -10.51
C GLU A 36 -5.12 15.23 -9.26
N ILE A 37 -3.81 15.49 -9.29
CA ILE A 37 -2.95 15.35 -8.11
C ILE A 37 -2.64 16.75 -7.55
N MET A 38 -3.19 17.05 -6.38
CA MET A 38 -2.93 18.25 -5.62
C MET A 38 -1.74 18.01 -4.68
N GLU A 39 -0.54 18.32 -5.15
CA GLU A 39 0.69 18.13 -4.39
C GLU A 39 0.85 19.17 -3.29
N LEU A 40 1.45 18.77 -2.16
CA LEU A 40 1.74 19.65 -1.04
C LEU A 40 0.49 20.27 -0.39
N TYR A 41 -0.61 19.53 -0.39
CA TYR A 41 -1.83 19.91 0.31
C TYR A 41 -2.20 18.84 1.35
N ALA A 42 -2.25 19.24 2.63
CA ALA A 42 -2.68 18.38 3.72
C ALA A 42 -4.16 18.64 4.07
N PRO A 43 -5.00 17.60 4.16
CA PRO A 43 -6.36 17.75 4.63
C PRO A 43 -6.40 18.19 6.09
N GLU A 44 -7.28 19.12 6.45
CA GLU A 44 -7.46 19.63 7.80
C GLU A 44 -8.85 19.32 8.38
N ARG A 45 -9.90 19.64 7.63
CA ARG A 45 -11.27 19.42 8.07
C ARG A 45 -12.21 19.24 6.88
N ILE A 46 -13.32 18.58 7.13
CA ILE A 46 -14.44 18.48 6.19
C ILE A 46 -15.48 19.50 6.61
N GLU A 47 -15.97 20.29 5.65
CA GLU A 47 -17.13 21.17 5.81
C GLU A 47 -18.36 20.44 5.31
N ALA A 48 -19.41 20.44 6.15
CA ALA A 48 -20.73 19.96 5.78
C ALA A 48 -21.68 21.14 5.52
N ASP A 49 -22.71 20.90 4.72
CA ASP A 49 -23.85 21.82 4.56
C ASP A 49 -24.87 21.70 5.71
N GLU A 50 -26.00 22.40 5.59
CA GLU A 50 -27.06 22.41 6.59
C GLU A 50 -27.75 21.03 6.75
N ASP A 51 -27.72 20.20 5.72
CA ASP A 51 -28.27 18.83 5.70
C ASP A 51 -27.24 17.77 6.16
N GLY A 52 -26.03 18.18 6.50
CA GLY A 52 -24.94 17.30 6.94
C GLY A 52 -24.21 16.59 5.79
N GLN A 53 -24.46 17.01 4.54
CA GLN A 53 -23.73 16.48 3.39
C GLN A 53 -22.35 17.15 3.24
N VAL A 54 -21.40 16.46 2.65
CA VAL A 54 -20.07 17.02 2.38
C VAL A 54 -20.21 18.16 1.38
N LYS A 55 -19.61 19.31 1.70
CA LYS A 55 -19.55 20.50 0.85
C LYS A 55 -18.15 20.83 0.38
N ALA A 56 -17.17 20.68 1.26
CA ALA A 56 -15.78 20.95 0.92
C ALA A 56 -14.80 20.21 1.84
N LEU A 57 -13.62 19.89 1.30
CA LEU A 57 -12.44 19.51 2.06
C LEU A 57 -11.53 20.73 2.20
N TRP A 58 -11.27 21.17 3.42
CA TRP A 58 -10.29 22.23 3.68
C TRP A 58 -8.90 21.64 3.73
N VAL A 59 -7.99 22.24 2.98
CA VAL A 59 -6.61 21.79 2.88
C VAL A 59 -5.65 22.94 3.15
N SER A 60 -4.52 22.66 3.81
CA SER A 60 -3.43 23.61 4.03
C SER A 60 -2.24 23.32 3.15
N GLN A 61 -1.59 24.36 2.69
CA GLN A 61 -0.40 24.24 1.87
C GLN A 61 0.80 23.80 2.70
N GLN A 62 1.57 22.87 2.14
CA GLN A 62 2.74 22.26 2.77
C GLN A 62 4.01 22.60 1.99
N MET A 63 5.14 22.48 2.68
CA MET A 63 6.48 22.46 2.08
C MET A 63 7.23 21.21 2.51
N PRO A 64 8.19 20.73 1.72
CA PRO A 64 9.10 19.66 2.15
C PRO A 64 9.93 20.13 3.34
N GLY A 65 9.89 19.36 4.44
CA GLY A 65 10.70 19.58 5.64
C GLY A 65 11.84 18.56 5.72
N GLU A 66 12.26 18.24 6.94
CA GLU A 66 13.33 17.28 7.20
C GLU A 66 13.02 15.88 6.65
N ILE A 67 14.06 15.19 6.20
CA ILE A 67 13.91 13.79 5.74
C ILE A 67 13.74 12.88 6.98
N ARG A 68 12.62 12.18 7.02
CA ARG A 68 12.31 11.17 8.05
C ARG A 68 11.83 9.89 7.37
N GLY A 69 12.44 8.77 7.71
CA GLY A 69 12.11 7.48 7.07
C GLY A 69 12.30 7.49 5.55
N GLY A 70 13.35 8.17 5.06
CA GLY A 70 13.71 8.23 3.64
C GLY A 70 12.88 9.21 2.80
N ARG A 71 11.93 9.96 3.39
CA ARG A 71 11.08 10.93 2.68
C ARG A 71 10.98 12.26 3.42
N PRO A 72 10.84 13.41 2.69
CA PRO A 72 10.61 14.70 3.33
C PRO A 72 9.34 14.68 4.18
N SER A 73 9.43 15.12 5.44
CA SER A 73 8.22 15.30 6.26
C SER A 73 7.49 16.57 5.80
N PRO A 74 6.14 16.55 5.70
CA PRO A 74 5.40 17.74 5.34
C PRO A 74 5.47 18.76 6.48
N LYS A 75 5.61 20.04 6.15
CA LYS A 75 5.60 21.16 7.09
C LYS A 75 4.62 22.22 6.57
N ALA A 76 3.67 22.62 7.39
CA ALA A 76 2.74 23.68 7.03
C ALA A 76 3.48 25.01 6.80
N ILE A 77 3.08 25.75 5.76
CA ILE A 77 3.68 27.05 5.41
C ILE A 77 3.10 28.17 6.28
N GLY A 78 1.97 27.91 6.98
CA GLY A 78 1.29 28.92 7.79
C GLY A 78 0.40 29.88 7.01
N THR A 79 0.02 29.51 5.79
CA THR A 79 -1.03 30.18 5.01
C THR A 79 -2.41 29.70 5.47
N ASP A 80 -3.43 30.52 5.16
CA ASP A 80 -4.82 30.13 5.39
C ASP A 80 -5.16 28.88 4.61
N SER A 81 -5.99 28.00 5.22
CA SER A 81 -6.51 26.83 4.55
C SER A 81 -7.48 27.22 3.44
N ILE A 82 -7.49 26.49 2.36
CA ILE A 82 -8.38 26.71 1.21
C ILE A 82 -9.42 25.60 1.12
N PRO A 83 -10.68 25.92 0.75
CA PRO A 83 -11.71 24.92 0.51
C PRO A 83 -11.53 24.31 -0.88
N VAL A 84 -11.63 23.00 -0.94
CA VAL A 84 -11.77 22.22 -2.18
C VAL A 84 -13.20 21.70 -2.20
N GLU A 85 -14.03 22.28 -3.04
CA GLU A 85 -15.44 21.88 -3.17
C GLU A 85 -15.51 20.42 -3.65
N CYS A 86 -16.31 19.62 -2.96
CA CYS A 86 -16.50 18.20 -3.27
C CYS A 86 -17.75 17.65 -2.56
N ASP A 87 -18.37 16.65 -3.14
CA ASP A 87 -19.52 15.94 -2.59
C ASP A 87 -19.12 14.70 -1.77
N ILE A 88 -17.92 14.17 -2.02
CA ILE A 88 -17.43 12.95 -1.36
C ILE A 88 -15.96 13.11 -1.01
N VAL A 89 -15.62 12.76 0.22
CA VAL A 89 -14.22 12.65 0.68
C VAL A 89 -13.90 11.18 1.01
N ILE A 90 -12.88 10.64 0.36
CA ILE A 90 -12.38 9.29 0.62
C ILE A 90 -11.05 9.38 1.37
N ALA A 91 -11.03 8.91 2.62
CA ALA A 91 -9.81 8.86 3.43
C ALA A 91 -8.96 7.65 3.04
N ALA A 92 -7.89 7.89 2.26
CA ALA A 92 -6.92 6.88 1.83
C ALA A 92 -5.55 7.12 2.49
N VAL A 93 -5.54 7.38 3.81
CA VAL A 93 -4.35 7.84 4.56
C VAL A 93 -3.49 6.71 5.13
N GLY A 94 -3.82 5.48 4.82
CA GLY A 94 -3.17 4.26 5.32
C GLY A 94 -3.97 3.56 6.40
N GLN A 95 -3.41 2.51 6.94
CA GLN A 95 -4.02 1.67 7.98
C GLN A 95 -3.11 1.62 9.21
N GLY A 96 -3.70 1.50 10.37
CA GLY A 96 -3.01 1.25 11.63
C GLY A 96 -3.31 -0.16 12.15
N ILE A 97 -2.49 -0.63 13.07
CA ILE A 97 -2.72 -1.88 13.78
C ILE A 97 -3.50 -1.59 15.06
N GLU A 98 -4.65 -2.20 15.23
CA GLU A 98 -5.41 -2.13 16.48
C GLU A 98 -4.88 -3.19 17.46
N SER A 99 -3.90 -2.80 18.25
CA SER A 99 -3.22 -3.69 19.20
C SER A 99 -3.63 -3.49 20.65
N ARG A 100 -4.55 -2.56 20.95
CA ARG A 100 -4.93 -2.19 22.31
C ARG A 100 -5.31 -3.39 23.17
N TYR A 101 -6.16 -4.30 22.64
CA TYR A 101 -6.57 -5.49 23.36
C TYR A 101 -5.37 -6.36 23.79
N PHE A 102 -4.38 -6.53 22.93
CA PHE A 102 -3.19 -7.31 23.22
C PHE A 102 -2.29 -6.62 24.25
N VAL A 103 -2.19 -5.29 24.18
CA VAL A 103 -1.45 -4.49 25.16
C VAL A 103 -2.08 -4.61 26.57
N GLU A 104 -3.40 -4.61 26.67
CA GLU A 104 -4.14 -4.82 27.91
C GLU A 104 -3.86 -6.21 28.51
N GLN A 105 -3.49 -7.19 27.69
CA GLN A 105 -3.08 -8.54 28.10
C GLN A 105 -1.55 -8.65 28.38
N GLY A 106 -0.83 -7.54 28.35
CA GLY A 106 0.59 -7.48 28.67
C GLY A 106 1.54 -7.73 27.48
N ILE A 107 1.02 -7.75 26.23
CA ILE A 107 1.86 -7.85 25.02
C ILE A 107 2.37 -6.46 24.65
N ASP A 108 3.68 -6.31 24.55
CA ASP A 108 4.29 -5.03 24.19
C ASP A 108 3.99 -4.65 22.74
N ALA A 109 3.53 -3.40 22.55
CA ALA A 109 3.36 -2.80 21.24
C ALA A 109 3.97 -1.39 21.19
N LYS A 110 4.56 -1.04 20.05
CA LYS A 110 5.10 0.29 19.80
C LYS A 110 4.47 0.83 18.51
N TRP A 111 3.80 1.97 18.61
CA TRP A 111 3.07 2.57 17.50
C TRP A 111 2.00 1.63 16.90
N GLY A 112 1.34 0.83 17.73
CA GLY A 112 0.37 -0.17 17.33
C GLY A 112 1.00 -1.50 16.89
N VAL A 113 2.29 -1.57 16.62
CA VAL A 113 2.98 -2.77 16.14
C VAL A 113 3.45 -3.61 17.33
N ILE A 114 3.02 -4.88 17.36
CA ILE A 114 3.41 -5.85 18.38
C ILE A 114 4.91 -6.12 18.29
N GLN A 115 5.60 -6.08 19.42
CA GLN A 115 7.04 -6.27 19.48
C GLN A 115 7.37 -7.77 19.52
N ALA A 116 7.57 -8.36 18.35
CA ALA A 116 8.07 -9.73 18.22
C ALA A 116 9.57 -9.74 17.95
N THR A 117 10.27 -10.77 18.40
CA THR A 117 11.66 -11.05 18.02
C THR A 117 11.72 -11.47 16.55
N GLY A 118 12.92 -11.47 15.95
CA GLY A 118 13.12 -11.95 14.57
C GLY A 118 12.61 -13.36 14.29
N TRP A 119 12.31 -14.12 15.33
CA TRP A 119 11.74 -15.47 15.30
C TRP A 119 10.24 -15.52 15.58
N THR A 120 9.55 -14.39 15.48
CA THR A 120 8.11 -14.25 15.74
C THR A 120 7.66 -14.50 17.18
N SER A 121 8.54 -14.81 18.12
CA SER A 121 8.19 -15.00 19.53
C SER A 121 8.02 -13.66 20.27
N ILE A 122 7.10 -13.63 21.21
CA ILE A 122 6.93 -12.47 22.10
C ILE A 122 7.87 -12.62 23.31
N GLN A 123 8.68 -11.60 23.54
CA GLN A 123 9.62 -11.61 24.66
C GLN A 123 8.86 -11.76 25.99
N ASN A 124 9.35 -12.62 26.88
CA ASN A 124 8.77 -12.90 28.19
C ASN A 124 7.36 -13.53 28.19
N MET A 125 6.86 -13.97 27.03
CA MET A 125 5.55 -14.63 26.90
C MET A 125 5.69 -15.95 26.15
N PRO A 126 6.19 -17.04 26.81
CA PRO A 126 6.36 -18.33 26.15
C PRO A 126 5.05 -18.84 25.54
N GLY A 127 5.11 -19.37 24.34
CA GLY A 127 3.94 -19.91 23.63
C GLY A 127 3.10 -18.88 22.88
N ILE A 128 3.48 -17.61 22.92
CA ILE A 128 2.84 -16.55 22.12
C ILE A 128 3.76 -16.15 20.97
N PHE A 129 3.19 -16.11 19.75
CA PHE A 129 3.89 -15.78 18.53
C PHE A 129 3.08 -14.74 17.75
N ALA A 130 3.78 -13.83 17.05
CA ALA A 130 3.17 -12.83 16.21
C ALA A 130 3.97 -12.64 14.92
N GLY A 131 3.28 -12.46 13.80
CA GLY A 131 3.91 -12.27 12.50
C GLY A 131 2.96 -11.57 11.51
N GLY A 132 3.49 -11.12 10.39
CA GLY A 132 2.75 -10.34 9.42
C GLY A 132 2.53 -8.90 9.88
N ASP A 133 1.48 -8.27 9.38
CA ASP A 133 1.23 -6.84 9.59
C ASP A 133 1.15 -6.43 11.06
N CYS A 134 0.65 -7.28 11.94
CA CYS A 134 0.59 -6.97 13.37
C CYS A 134 1.98 -6.80 14.02
N ALA A 135 3.02 -7.41 13.44
CA ALA A 135 4.41 -7.35 13.94
C ALA A 135 5.34 -6.45 13.11
N THR A 136 4.97 -6.12 11.86
CA THR A 136 5.81 -5.34 10.96
C THR A 136 5.20 -4.00 10.53
N GLY A 137 3.92 -3.77 10.83
CA GLY A 137 3.08 -2.77 10.19
C GLY A 137 2.55 -3.27 8.83
N PRO A 138 1.56 -2.56 8.24
CA PRO A 138 0.98 -2.93 6.96
C PRO A 138 2.04 -3.11 5.87
N ALA A 139 2.04 -4.28 5.21
CA ALA A 139 3.02 -4.66 4.22
C ALA A 139 2.36 -5.49 3.09
N THR A 140 3.09 -6.40 2.47
CA THR A 140 2.60 -7.23 1.36
C THR A 140 2.12 -8.60 1.84
N VAL A 141 1.17 -9.20 1.10
CA VAL A 141 0.68 -10.56 1.34
C VAL A 141 1.82 -11.58 1.39
N ILE A 142 2.83 -11.44 0.52
CA ILE A 142 4.00 -12.34 0.47
C ILE A 142 4.77 -12.30 1.80
N ARG A 143 4.94 -11.12 2.40
CA ARG A 143 5.61 -10.97 3.70
C ARG A 143 4.78 -11.58 4.83
N ALA A 144 3.46 -11.43 4.79
CA ALA A 144 2.57 -12.04 5.78
C ALA A 144 2.64 -13.58 5.72
N ILE A 145 2.62 -14.16 4.51
CA ILE A 145 2.77 -15.61 4.30
C ILE A 145 4.14 -16.10 4.80
N ALA A 146 5.23 -15.39 4.48
CA ALA A 146 6.56 -15.72 4.95
C ALA A 146 6.65 -15.70 6.48
N ALA A 147 6.09 -14.67 7.13
CA ALA A 147 6.03 -14.58 8.59
C ALA A 147 5.20 -15.72 9.20
N GLY A 148 4.08 -16.10 8.56
CA GLY A 148 3.27 -17.25 8.99
C GLY A 148 4.04 -18.57 8.96
N LYS A 149 4.86 -18.81 7.91
CA LYS A 149 5.73 -20.00 7.83
C LYS A 149 6.78 -20.00 8.93
N VAL A 150 7.41 -18.86 9.20
CA VAL A 150 8.39 -18.74 10.30
C VAL A 150 7.72 -18.97 11.66
N ALA A 151 6.54 -18.39 11.87
CA ALA A 151 5.78 -18.62 13.11
C ALA A 151 5.43 -20.09 13.30
N ALA A 152 4.97 -20.78 12.24
CA ALA A 152 4.64 -22.19 12.28
C ALA A 152 5.85 -23.06 12.65
N ALA A 153 7.04 -22.79 12.06
CA ALA A 153 8.25 -23.51 12.41
C ALA A 153 8.67 -23.28 13.87
N ASN A 154 8.55 -22.05 14.36
CA ASN A 154 8.87 -21.71 15.76
C ASN A 154 7.88 -22.35 16.76
N ILE A 155 6.60 -22.43 16.40
CA ILE A 155 5.58 -23.13 17.19
C ILE A 155 5.88 -24.63 17.25
N ASP A 156 6.24 -25.23 16.12
CA ASP A 156 6.62 -26.63 16.01
C ASP A 156 7.79 -26.95 16.94
N GLN A 157 8.85 -26.15 16.90
CA GLN A 157 10.02 -26.27 17.78
C GLN A 157 9.66 -26.05 19.26
N TYR A 158 8.82 -25.06 19.55
CA TYR A 158 8.34 -24.79 20.91
C TYR A 158 7.59 -25.98 21.52
N LEU A 159 6.85 -26.69 20.70
CA LEU A 159 6.12 -27.91 21.09
C LEU A 159 7.02 -29.16 21.17
N GLY A 160 8.32 -29.02 20.88
CA GLY A 160 9.30 -30.10 20.94
C GLY A 160 9.37 -30.96 19.69
N TYR A 161 8.80 -30.50 18.57
CA TYR A 161 8.90 -31.14 17.27
C TYR A 161 9.99 -30.48 16.41
N ASN A 162 10.24 -31.04 15.27
CA ASN A 162 11.16 -30.51 14.27
C ASN A 162 10.74 -30.97 12.87
N HIS A 163 9.50 -30.62 12.49
CA HIS A 163 9.01 -30.92 11.16
C HIS A 163 9.58 -29.93 10.15
N GLU A 164 9.96 -30.43 9.00
CA GLU A 164 10.36 -29.58 7.88
C GLU A 164 9.09 -29.04 7.19
N ILE A 165 8.95 -27.70 7.17
CA ILE A 165 7.86 -27.05 6.44
C ILE A 165 8.31 -26.91 4.99
N THR A 166 7.98 -27.89 4.17
CA THR A 166 8.32 -27.93 2.74
C THR A 166 7.15 -27.47 1.88
N CYS A 167 7.46 -27.04 0.68
CA CYS A 167 6.48 -26.81 -0.38
C CYS A 167 6.56 -28.00 -1.34
N ASP A 168 5.44 -28.67 -1.58
CA ASP A 168 5.37 -29.83 -2.49
C ASP A 168 5.55 -29.46 -3.97
N VAL A 169 5.62 -28.16 -4.26
CA VAL A 169 5.84 -27.66 -5.62
C VAL A 169 7.35 -27.57 -5.89
N LYS A 170 7.83 -28.42 -6.78
CA LYS A 170 9.17 -28.26 -7.37
C LYS A 170 9.10 -27.19 -8.45
N ILE A 171 9.75 -26.07 -8.21
CA ILE A 171 9.99 -25.07 -9.26
C ILE A 171 11.18 -25.56 -10.07
N PRO A 172 11.01 -25.94 -11.36
CA PRO A 172 12.13 -26.35 -12.19
C PRO A 172 13.11 -25.18 -12.33
N GLU A 173 14.40 -25.49 -12.27
CA GLU A 173 15.41 -24.50 -12.62
C GLU A 173 15.28 -24.16 -14.10
N PRO A 174 15.25 -22.85 -14.46
CA PRO A 174 15.13 -22.46 -15.86
C PRO A 174 16.42 -22.83 -16.60
N ASP A 175 16.29 -23.54 -17.74
CA ASP A 175 17.39 -23.72 -18.66
C ASP A 175 17.56 -22.44 -19.50
N LEU A 176 18.65 -21.75 -19.29
CA LEU A 176 18.99 -20.50 -19.98
C LEU A 176 20.04 -20.69 -21.07
N SER A 177 20.44 -21.94 -21.35
CA SER A 177 21.57 -22.25 -22.23
C SER A 177 21.31 -21.89 -23.70
N ASP A 178 20.04 -21.88 -24.13
CA ASP A 178 19.62 -21.63 -25.51
C ASP A 178 18.97 -20.24 -25.69
N ARG A 179 18.94 -19.41 -24.67
CA ARG A 179 18.28 -18.10 -24.72
C ARG A 179 19.17 -17.05 -25.36
N THR A 180 18.69 -16.53 -26.49
CA THR A 180 19.22 -15.28 -27.04
C THR A 180 18.67 -14.12 -26.20
N PRO A 181 19.55 -13.21 -25.71
CA PRO A 181 19.07 -12.03 -24.99
C PRO A 181 18.07 -11.24 -25.82
N CYS A 182 16.85 -11.13 -25.36
CA CYS A 182 15.79 -10.29 -25.94
C CYS A 182 15.42 -9.21 -24.91
N GLY A 183 14.92 -8.09 -25.39
CA GLY A 183 14.39 -7.05 -24.51
C GLY A 183 13.13 -7.54 -23.78
N ARG A 184 12.80 -6.86 -22.67
CA ARG A 184 11.57 -7.10 -21.93
C ARG A 184 10.35 -6.81 -22.80
N VAL A 185 9.33 -7.65 -22.73
CA VAL A 185 8.04 -7.40 -23.36
C VAL A 185 7.29 -6.33 -22.55
N ASN A 186 6.97 -5.21 -23.21
CA ASN A 186 6.17 -4.17 -22.58
C ASN A 186 4.68 -4.52 -22.71
N LEU A 187 3.99 -4.64 -21.58
CA LEU A 187 2.55 -4.80 -21.58
C LEU A 187 1.87 -3.54 -22.15
N ILE A 188 0.88 -3.75 -23.00
CA ILE A 188 0.12 -2.66 -23.62
C ILE A 188 -1.06 -2.35 -22.70
N GLU A 189 -1.13 -1.12 -22.24
CA GLU A 189 -2.33 -0.62 -21.55
C GLU A 189 -3.39 -0.17 -22.56
N ARG A 190 -4.66 -0.41 -22.24
CA ARG A 190 -5.78 0.13 -22.99
C ARG A 190 -5.75 1.68 -22.94
N PRO A 191 -6.16 2.36 -24.03
CA PRO A 191 -6.23 3.83 -24.04
C PRO A 191 -7.02 4.38 -22.85
N ALA A 192 -6.51 5.40 -22.16
CA ALA A 192 -7.12 5.96 -20.97
C ALA A 192 -8.57 6.44 -21.20
N GLY A 193 -8.87 6.98 -22.40
CA GLY A 193 -10.22 7.40 -22.79
C GLY A 193 -11.23 6.26 -22.83
N GLU A 194 -10.80 5.03 -23.10
CA GLU A 194 -11.66 3.84 -23.13
C GLU A 194 -11.75 3.20 -21.74
N ARG A 195 -10.60 2.93 -21.10
CA ARG A 195 -10.54 2.21 -19.82
C ARG A 195 -11.22 2.95 -18.66
N LYS A 196 -11.32 4.27 -18.72
CA LYS A 196 -12.05 5.06 -17.72
C LYS A 196 -13.57 4.89 -17.74
N CYS A 197 -14.11 4.31 -18.81
CA CYS A 197 -15.55 4.15 -19.02
C CYS A 197 -16.08 2.76 -18.61
N ASP A 198 -15.21 1.81 -18.26
CA ASP A 198 -15.59 0.46 -17.88
C ASP A 198 -14.68 -0.14 -16.81
N PHE A 199 -14.98 -1.36 -16.37
CA PHE A 199 -14.20 -2.12 -15.38
C PHE A 199 -13.49 -3.33 -15.99
N THR A 200 -13.31 -3.37 -17.30
CA THR A 200 -12.49 -4.42 -17.93
C THR A 200 -11.01 -4.21 -17.63
N LEU A 201 -10.19 -5.23 -17.89
CA LEU A 201 -8.75 -5.16 -17.61
C LEU A 201 -8.12 -3.92 -18.26
N THR A 202 -7.29 -3.23 -17.51
CA THR A 202 -6.54 -2.05 -17.97
C THR A 202 -5.37 -2.43 -18.86
N GLU A 203 -4.68 -3.50 -18.52
CA GLU A 203 -3.55 -4.03 -19.25
C GLU A 203 -4.01 -5.18 -20.18
N CYS A 204 -3.50 -5.18 -21.39
CA CYS A 204 -3.65 -6.30 -22.31
C CYS A 204 -2.65 -7.39 -21.89
N GLY A 205 -3.10 -8.63 -21.78
CA GLY A 205 -2.23 -9.76 -21.52
C GLY A 205 -1.22 -9.98 -22.65
N MET A 206 -0.10 -10.64 -22.34
CA MET A 206 0.85 -11.08 -23.33
C MET A 206 0.22 -12.08 -24.30
N SER A 207 0.55 -11.99 -25.58
CA SER A 207 0.31 -13.08 -26.52
C SER A 207 1.20 -14.28 -26.17
N LEU A 208 0.83 -15.48 -26.65
CA LEU A 208 1.67 -16.67 -26.45
C LEU A 208 3.09 -16.50 -27.02
N LYS A 209 3.24 -15.71 -28.08
CA LYS A 209 4.56 -15.41 -28.66
C LYS A 209 5.38 -14.51 -27.74
N GLU A 210 4.77 -13.46 -27.18
CA GLU A 210 5.41 -12.55 -26.25
C GLU A 210 5.78 -13.25 -24.94
N ALA A 211 4.87 -14.07 -24.41
CA ALA A 211 5.14 -14.88 -23.20
C ALA A 211 6.26 -15.91 -23.43
N GLY A 212 6.43 -16.39 -24.66
CA GLY A 212 7.54 -17.27 -25.02
C GLY A 212 8.87 -16.52 -25.22
N GLN A 213 8.86 -15.20 -25.36
CA GLN A 213 10.06 -14.36 -25.44
C GLN A 213 10.61 -14.00 -24.05
N GLU A 214 9.71 -13.82 -23.05
CA GLU A 214 10.07 -13.59 -21.65
C GLU A 214 10.58 -14.87 -20.97
#